data_cc96fd558195c5c56921a09a25d6a465
#
_entry.id   cc96fd558195c5c56921a09a25d6a465
#
_cell.length_a   1.000
_cell.length_b   1.000
_cell.length_c   1.000
_cell.angle_alpha   90.00
_cell.angle_beta   90.00
_cell.angle_gamma   90.00
#
_symmetry.space_group_name_H-M   'P 1'
#
loop_
_entity.id
_entity.type
_entity.pdbx_description
1 polymer ?
#
loop_
_entity_poly.entity_id
_entity_poly.type
_entity_poly.pdbx_seq_one_letter_code
_entity_poly.pdbx_strand_id
1 'polypeptide(L)'
;MDQVDKKILFNLLRDGRISQRQIAQNVGISAQTLGYRINRLISDGIIKGYSLIVSPLLDGQVEGFAAFKSDRQYNGGVSFITRCLEEITLYGFRGDRMEDVEEKIAAAGRELGDPVMKYFPPTAQVEMNLNSNDMEIIRLMRGDPRMPVTDIAAKLDLPYMTVKRRLNLLLKNRLIGVVSQIDLSGGDVVIYSIFSHAVDAVTKLLEPQTIFAIRDSTAGVLFCYSENLKGARESISRVRSVDSDADVMVLYEYQFFT
;
A
#
# COMPACT_ATOMS: atom_id res chain seq x y z
N MET A 1 -5.44 -10.64 -19.88
CA MET A 1 -4.43 -11.07 -18.93
C MET A 1 -4.78 -12.46 -18.39
N ASP A 2 -3.84 -13.39 -18.28
CA ASP A 2 -4.10 -14.75 -17.78
C ASP A 2 -3.89 -14.84 -16.23
N GLN A 3 -4.20 -16.03 -15.66
CA GLN A 3 -4.08 -16.25 -14.21
C GLN A 3 -2.63 -16.14 -13.71
N VAL A 4 -1.65 -16.46 -14.55
CA VAL A 4 -0.23 -16.33 -14.19
C VAL A 4 0.14 -14.87 -14.02
N ASP A 5 -0.30 -14.00 -14.93
CA ASP A 5 -0.08 -12.57 -14.84
C ASP A 5 -0.75 -11.98 -13.59
N LYS A 6 -1.99 -12.40 -13.27
CA LYS A 6 -2.71 -11.98 -12.07
C LYS A 6 -1.96 -12.35 -10.77
N LYS A 7 -1.37 -13.55 -10.71
CA LYS A 7 -0.51 -13.96 -9.58
C LYS A 7 0.78 -13.16 -9.49
N ILE A 8 1.39 -12.79 -10.63
CA ILE A 8 2.55 -11.90 -10.66
C ILE A 8 2.19 -10.54 -10.06
N LEU A 9 1.07 -9.94 -10.49
CA LEU A 9 0.60 -8.66 -9.96
C LEU A 9 0.32 -8.73 -8.45
N PHE A 10 -0.29 -9.81 -7.98
CA PHE A 10 -0.55 -9.99 -6.55
C PHE A 10 0.75 -10.02 -5.72
N ASN A 11 1.78 -10.74 -6.18
CA ASN A 11 3.07 -10.74 -5.51
C ASN A 11 3.69 -9.34 -5.46
N LEU A 12 3.62 -8.59 -6.55
CA LEU A 12 4.14 -7.23 -6.65
C LEU A 12 3.34 -6.24 -5.79
N LEU A 13 2.02 -6.41 -5.66
CA LEU A 13 1.18 -5.59 -4.79
C LEU A 13 1.49 -5.82 -3.31
N ARG A 14 1.77 -7.06 -2.90
CA ARG A 14 2.14 -7.39 -1.52
C ARG A 14 3.53 -6.91 -1.13
N ASP A 15 4.47 -7.00 -2.06
CA ASP A 15 5.84 -6.56 -1.85
C ASP A 15 6.44 -6.06 -3.18
N GLY A 16 6.49 -4.74 -3.35
CA GLY A 16 7.07 -4.12 -4.54
C GLY A 16 8.58 -4.39 -4.70
N ARG A 17 9.28 -4.88 -3.67
CA ARG A 17 10.69 -5.28 -3.72
C ARG A 17 10.92 -6.78 -3.81
N ILE A 18 9.86 -7.58 -3.88
CA ILE A 18 10.00 -9.04 -4.03
C ILE A 18 10.92 -9.36 -5.21
N SER A 19 11.85 -10.30 -5.01
CA SER A 19 12.78 -10.68 -6.06
C SER A 19 12.07 -11.44 -7.19
N GLN A 20 12.53 -11.28 -8.43
CA GLN A 20 12.01 -12.04 -9.56
C GLN A 20 12.09 -13.55 -9.32
N ARG A 21 13.17 -14.02 -8.69
CA ARG A 21 13.32 -15.44 -8.33
C ARG A 21 12.19 -15.89 -7.40
N GLN A 22 11.85 -15.11 -6.40
CA GLN A 22 10.77 -15.44 -5.47
C GLN A 22 9.41 -15.43 -6.16
N ILE A 23 9.13 -14.43 -7.03
CA ILE A 23 7.88 -14.41 -7.82
C ILE A 23 7.80 -15.67 -8.68
N ALA A 24 8.88 -16.01 -9.41
CA ALA A 24 8.92 -17.18 -10.27
C ALA A 24 8.61 -18.47 -9.50
N GLN A 25 9.17 -18.63 -8.29
CA GLN A 25 8.88 -19.73 -7.39
C GLN A 25 7.42 -19.75 -6.92
N ASN A 26 6.89 -18.60 -6.48
CA ASN A 26 5.51 -18.48 -5.98
C ASN A 26 4.47 -18.77 -7.06
N VAL A 27 4.80 -18.44 -8.31
CA VAL A 27 3.89 -18.60 -9.46
C VAL A 27 4.09 -19.95 -10.18
N GLY A 28 5.22 -20.61 -9.96
CA GLY A 28 5.54 -21.90 -10.57
C GLY A 28 6.01 -21.82 -12.02
N ILE A 29 6.76 -20.75 -12.39
CA ILE A 29 7.29 -20.54 -13.75
C ILE A 29 8.80 -20.31 -13.72
N SER A 30 9.46 -20.39 -14.89
CA SER A 30 10.87 -20.07 -15.01
C SER A 30 11.15 -18.58 -14.85
N ALA A 31 12.37 -18.23 -14.39
CA ALA A 31 12.79 -16.82 -14.30
C ALA A 31 12.76 -16.10 -15.67
N GLN A 32 13.09 -16.79 -16.73
CA GLN A 32 13.04 -16.26 -18.10
C GLN A 32 11.59 -15.95 -18.51
N THR A 33 10.66 -16.88 -18.26
CA THR A 33 9.22 -16.68 -18.53
C THR A 33 8.68 -15.50 -17.72
N LEU A 34 9.08 -15.41 -16.43
CA LEU A 34 8.69 -14.28 -15.58
C LEU A 34 9.19 -12.95 -16.14
N GLY A 35 10.48 -12.87 -16.52
CA GLY A 35 11.06 -11.65 -17.10
C GLY A 35 10.29 -11.18 -18.33
N TYR A 36 9.98 -12.09 -19.26
CA TYR A 36 9.16 -11.81 -20.42
C TYR A 36 7.78 -11.25 -20.04
N ARG A 37 7.09 -11.88 -19.08
CA ARG A 37 5.74 -11.46 -18.63
C ARG A 37 5.76 -10.10 -17.94
N ILE A 38 6.72 -9.85 -17.07
CA ILE A 38 6.86 -8.53 -16.39
C ILE A 38 7.09 -7.43 -17.45
N ASN A 39 8.01 -7.66 -18.39
CA ASN A 39 8.28 -6.68 -19.44
C ASN A 39 7.04 -6.40 -20.29
N ARG A 40 6.25 -7.44 -20.61
CA ARG A 40 4.99 -7.28 -21.33
C ARG A 40 3.98 -6.47 -20.48
N LEU A 41 3.81 -6.78 -19.20
CA LEU A 41 2.91 -6.03 -18.31
C LEU A 41 3.33 -4.55 -18.19
N ILE A 42 4.63 -4.25 -18.24
CA ILE A 42 5.14 -2.88 -18.27
C ILE A 42 4.84 -2.22 -19.64
N SER A 43 5.12 -2.91 -20.75
CA SER A 43 4.86 -2.37 -22.10
C SER A 43 3.37 -2.13 -22.37
N ASP A 44 2.51 -2.97 -21.80
CA ASP A 44 1.05 -2.84 -21.88
C ASP A 44 0.49 -1.76 -20.92
N GLY A 45 1.35 -1.09 -20.15
CA GLY A 45 0.97 -0.05 -19.20
C GLY A 45 0.23 -0.55 -17.93
N ILE A 46 0.20 -1.87 -17.72
CA ILE A 46 -0.42 -2.48 -16.53
C ILE A 46 0.44 -2.19 -15.28
N ILE A 47 1.75 -2.40 -15.36
CA ILE A 47 2.70 -1.99 -14.32
C ILE A 47 3.25 -0.62 -14.73
N LYS A 48 2.79 0.45 -14.05
CA LYS A 48 3.17 1.83 -14.33
C LYS A 48 4.49 2.23 -13.65
N GLY A 49 4.90 1.51 -12.60
CA GLY A 49 6.10 1.80 -11.85
C GLY A 49 6.03 1.35 -10.39
N TYR A 50 6.87 1.97 -9.58
CA TYR A 50 6.98 1.70 -8.15
C TYR A 50 7.12 3.01 -7.38
N SER A 51 6.52 3.09 -6.19
CA SER A 51 6.69 4.21 -5.26
C SER A 51 7.28 3.74 -3.95
N LEU A 52 8.14 4.57 -3.36
CA LEU A 52 8.60 4.38 -2.00
C LEU A 52 7.57 5.01 -1.06
N ILE A 53 7.00 4.22 -0.17
CA ILE A 53 6.24 4.73 0.96
C ILE A 53 7.21 4.94 2.11
N VAL A 54 7.18 6.13 2.70
CA VAL A 54 7.98 6.47 3.87
C VAL A 54 7.04 6.73 5.03
N SER A 55 7.31 6.08 6.15
CA SER A 55 6.51 6.27 7.37
C SER A 55 6.58 7.74 7.82
N PRO A 56 5.46 8.38 8.14
CA PRO A 56 5.45 9.74 8.68
C PRO A 56 6.25 9.86 9.97
N LEU A 57 6.43 8.77 10.71
CA LEU A 57 7.25 8.73 11.93
C LEU A 57 8.71 9.13 11.72
N LEU A 58 9.24 8.95 10.50
CA LEU A 58 10.62 9.37 10.17
C LEU A 58 10.78 10.88 10.17
N ASP A 59 9.71 11.60 9.87
CA ASP A 59 9.65 13.05 9.85
C ASP A 59 8.98 13.62 11.12
N GLY A 60 8.74 12.77 12.15
CA GLY A 60 8.06 13.15 13.39
C GLY A 60 6.57 13.46 13.20
N GLN A 61 6.00 13.01 12.09
CA GLN A 61 4.61 13.28 11.71
C GLN A 61 3.67 12.16 12.12
N VAL A 62 2.40 12.50 12.22
CA VAL A 62 1.28 11.58 12.36
C VAL A 62 0.47 11.52 11.06
N GLU A 63 -0.29 10.46 10.88
CA GLU A 63 -1.13 10.26 9.70
C GLU A 63 -2.56 9.92 10.12
N GLY A 64 -3.52 10.44 9.37
CA GLY A 64 -4.93 10.09 9.51
C GLY A 64 -5.57 9.92 8.14
N PHE A 65 -6.67 9.20 8.12
CA PHE A 65 -7.41 8.89 6.89
C PHE A 65 -8.85 9.37 7.01
N ALA A 66 -9.38 9.92 5.92
CA ALA A 66 -10.79 10.25 5.83
C ALA A 66 -11.35 9.89 4.45
N ALA A 67 -12.54 9.29 4.44
CA ALA A 67 -13.27 8.97 3.22
C ALA A 67 -14.42 9.96 3.02
N PHE A 68 -14.59 10.40 1.78
CA PHE A 68 -15.63 11.35 1.39
C PHE A 68 -16.44 10.77 0.24
N LYS A 69 -17.76 10.92 0.31
CA LYS A 69 -18.66 10.58 -0.80
C LYS A 69 -18.72 11.76 -1.76
N SER A 70 -17.76 11.80 -2.68
CA SER A 70 -17.64 12.89 -3.64
C SER A 70 -16.83 12.45 -4.85
N ASP A 71 -17.24 12.85 -6.04
CA ASP A 71 -16.53 12.73 -7.31
C ASP A 71 -15.54 13.88 -7.55
N ARG A 72 -15.57 14.91 -6.68
CA ARG A 72 -14.66 16.05 -6.78
C ARG A 72 -13.26 15.65 -6.39
N GLN A 73 -12.28 16.21 -7.09
CA GLN A 73 -10.88 16.02 -6.76
C GLN A 73 -10.44 17.04 -5.71
N TYR A 74 -9.85 16.57 -4.61
CA TYR A 74 -9.20 17.40 -3.60
C TYR A 74 -7.69 17.27 -3.72
N ASN A 75 -6.98 18.41 -3.79
CA ASN A 75 -5.53 18.46 -4.01
C ASN A 75 -4.78 19.11 -2.83
N GLY A 76 -5.42 19.26 -1.69
CA GLY A 76 -4.90 19.98 -0.54
C GLY A 76 -3.93 19.21 0.34
N GLY A 77 -2.73 18.88 -0.18
CA GLY A 77 -1.64 18.33 0.66
C GLY A 77 -1.95 16.94 1.24
N VAL A 78 -2.43 16.04 0.40
CA VAL A 78 -2.71 14.65 0.76
C VAL A 78 -1.50 13.75 0.53
N SER A 79 -1.34 12.70 1.34
CA SER A 79 -0.27 11.70 1.21
C SER A 79 -0.69 10.50 0.37
N PHE A 80 -2.00 10.29 0.24
CA PHE A 80 -2.56 9.11 -0.40
C PHE A 80 -3.97 9.40 -0.90
N ILE A 81 -4.32 8.84 -2.05
CA ILE A 81 -5.68 8.86 -2.62
C ILE A 81 -6.04 7.44 -3.05
N THR A 82 -7.26 7.02 -2.73
CA THR A 82 -7.86 5.81 -3.29
C THR A 82 -9.29 6.12 -3.71
N ARG A 83 -9.63 5.83 -4.96
CA ARG A 83 -10.98 6.03 -5.50
C ARG A 83 -11.69 4.69 -5.61
N CYS A 84 -12.94 4.67 -5.15
CA CYS A 84 -13.79 3.50 -5.08
C CYS A 84 -15.03 3.65 -5.99
N LEU A 85 -15.56 2.51 -6.45
CA LEU A 85 -16.73 2.46 -7.34
C LEU A 85 -18.00 3.05 -6.70
N GLU A 86 -18.06 3.08 -5.38
CA GLU A 86 -19.18 3.59 -4.58
C GLU A 86 -19.21 5.13 -4.50
N GLU A 87 -18.49 5.83 -5.40
CA GLU A 87 -18.29 7.29 -5.36
C GLU A 87 -17.62 7.79 -4.07
N ILE A 88 -16.88 6.89 -3.41
CA ILE A 88 -16.11 7.21 -2.22
C ILE A 88 -14.64 7.37 -2.59
N THR A 89 -14.04 8.45 -2.12
CA THR A 89 -12.59 8.68 -2.21
C THR A 89 -12.00 8.72 -0.81
N LEU A 90 -11.03 7.84 -0.55
CA LEU A 90 -10.24 7.82 0.69
C LEU A 90 -8.98 8.65 0.48
N TYR A 91 -8.72 9.56 1.40
CA TYR A 91 -7.53 10.40 1.45
C TYR A 91 -6.71 10.13 2.69
N GLY A 92 -5.38 10.14 2.56
CA GLY A 92 -4.43 10.18 3.65
C GLY A 92 -3.95 11.62 3.89
N PHE A 93 -3.86 12.02 5.16
CA PHE A 93 -3.40 13.33 5.59
C PHE A 93 -2.27 13.18 6.60
N ARG A 94 -1.24 14.01 6.51
CA ARG A 94 -0.12 14.06 7.46
C ARG A 94 -0.04 15.40 8.13
N GLY A 95 0.41 15.40 9.38
CA GLY A 95 0.63 16.62 10.18
C GLY A 95 1.65 16.36 11.27
N ASP A 96 2.18 17.44 11.86
CA ASP A 96 3.14 17.32 12.96
C ASP A 96 2.42 16.84 14.24
N ARG A 97 1.13 17.14 14.36
CA ARG A 97 0.26 16.72 15.46
C ARG A 97 -1.08 16.22 14.92
N MET A 98 -1.83 15.53 15.73
CA MET A 98 -3.15 15.02 15.35
C MET A 98 -4.13 16.15 15.03
N GLU A 99 -4.06 17.27 15.76
CA GLU A 99 -4.87 18.46 15.51
C GLU A 99 -4.65 19.01 14.10
N ASP A 100 -3.40 19.01 13.60
CA ASP A 100 -3.08 19.47 12.25
C ASP A 100 -3.72 18.56 11.18
N VAL A 101 -3.77 17.25 11.44
CA VAL A 101 -4.44 16.27 10.57
C VAL A 101 -5.95 16.48 10.57
N GLU A 102 -6.54 16.70 11.74
CA GLU A 102 -7.99 16.99 11.88
C GLU A 102 -8.38 18.28 11.16
N GLU A 103 -7.55 19.34 11.24
CA GLU A 103 -7.76 20.59 10.52
C GLU A 103 -7.71 20.38 8.99
N LYS A 104 -6.78 19.59 8.48
CA LYS A 104 -6.70 19.23 7.06
C LYS A 104 -7.92 18.44 6.59
N ILE A 105 -8.39 17.48 7.41
CA ILE A 105 -9.63 16.73 7.13
C ILE A 105 -10.83 17.66 7.12
N ALA A 106 -10.92 18.60 8.07
CA ALA A 106 -11.98 19.59 8.11
C ALA A 106 -11.92 20.54 6.90
N ALA A 107 -10.71 20.91 6.44
CA ALA A 107 -10.53 21.70 5.22
C ALA A 107 -11.05 20.94 3.99
N ALA A 108 -10.70 19.66 3.85
CA ALA A 108 -11.24 18.81 2.79
C ALA A 108 -12.78 18.70 2.88
N GLY A 109 -13.32 18.59 4.09
CA GLY A 109 -14.76 18.54 4.31
C GLY A 109 -15.52 19.77 3.84
N ARG A 110 -14.93 20.95 3.89
CA ARG A 110 -15.54 22.18 3.35
C ARG A 110 -15.72 22.15 1.82
N GLU A 111 -14.90 21.37 1.11
CA GLU A 111 -14.97 21.24 -0.35
C GLU A 111 -15.75 20.00 -0.80
N LEU A 112 -15.61 18.89 -0.06
CA LEU A 112 -16.11 17.57 -0.46
C LEU A 112 -17.41 17.17 0.26
N GLY A 113 -17.79 17.88 1.32
CA GLY A 113 -18.86 17.47 2.24
C GLY A 113 -18.32 16.74 3.47
N ASP A 114 -19.19 16.35 4.38
CA ASP A 114 -18.79 15.66 5.59
C ASP A 114 -18.16 14.27 5.28
N PRO A 115 -17.07 13.91 5.96
CA PRO A 115 -16.47 12.61 5.76
C PRO A 115 -17.39 11.50 6.26
N VAL A 116 -17.54 10.44 5.44
CA VAL A 116 -18.32 9.25 5.80
C VAL A 116 -17.54 8.30 6.72
N MET A 117 -16.21 8.44 6.76
CA MET A 117 -15.31 7.68 7.63
C MET A 117 -14.10 8.53 8.01
N LYS A 118 -13.65 8.41 9.26
CA LYS A 118 -12.35 8.89 9.73
C LYS A 118 -11.64 7.75 10.45
N TYR A 119 -10.34 7.62 10.24
CA TYR A 119 -9.52 6.66 10.95
C TYR A 119 -8.14 7.25 11.25
N PHE A 120 -7.75 7.18 12.50
CA PHE A 120 -6.45 7.63 12.99
C PHE A 120 -5.70 6.41 13.53
N PRO A 121 -4.76 5.86 12.76
CA PRO A 121 -3.98 4.72 13.23
C PRO A 121 -3.16 5.14 14.46
N PRO A 122 -3.01 4.24 15.45
CA PRO A 122 -2.17 4.52 16.59
C PRO A 122 -0.75 4.80 16.14
N THR A 123 -0.15 5.85 16.71
CA THR A 123 1.26 6.17 16.45
C THR A 123 2.13 5.08 17.04
N ALA A 124 2.66 4.19 16.20
CA ALA A 124 3.58 3.17 16.64
C ALA A 124 4.87 3.85 17.15
N GLN A 125 5.25 3.60 18.39
CA GLN A 125 6.59 3.97 18.86
C GLN A 125 7.58 3.01 18.21
N VAL A 126 8.35 3.50 17.26
CA VAL A 126 9.44 2.70 16.66
C VAL A 126 10.72 3.04 17.43
N GLU A 127 11.08 2.18 18.38
CA GLU A 127 12.38 2.23 19.04
C GLU A 127 13.47 1.77 18.06
N MET A 128 13.82 2.60 17.11
CA MET A 128 14.94 2.35 16.22
C MET A 128 15.88 3.55 16.19
N ASN A 129 17.15 3.32 16.52
CA ASN A 129 18.20 4.31 16.34
C ASN A 129 18.51 4.46 14.85
N LEU A 130 17.87 5.43 14.21
CA LEU A 130 18.18 5.85 12.86
C LEU A 130 19.52 6.59 12.84
N ASN A 131 20.27 6.36 11.78
CA ASN A 131 21.53 7.06 11.56
C ASN A 131 21.56 7.71 10.16
N SER A 132 22.61 8.47 9.87
CA SER A 132 22.77 9.16 8.59
C SER A 132 22.70 8.22 7.39
N ASN A 133 23.25 7.00 7.50
CA ASN A 133 23.21 6.02 6.41
C ASN A 133 21.77 5.58 6.08
N ASP A 134 20.87 5.52 7.06
CA ASP A 134 19.48 5.18 6.82
C ASP A 134 18.78 6.24 5.98
N MET A 135 19.04 7.52 6.30
CA MET A 135 18.46 8.64 5.56
C MET A 135 19.00 8.68 4.12
N GLU A 136 20.29 8.37 3.93
CA GLU A 136 20.87 8.28 2.59
C GLU A 136 20.33 7.10 1.78
N ILE A 137 20.12 5.94 2.41
CA ILE A 137 19.44 4.79 1.78
C ILE A 137 18.03 5.21 1.33
N ILE A 138 17.26 5.85 2.19
CA ILE A 138 15.90 6.32 1.89
C ILE A 138 15.94 7.33 0.74
N ARG A 139 16.87 8.29 0.75
CA ARG A 139 17.05 9.29 -0.30
C ARG A 139 17.30 8.65 -1.66
N LEU A 140 18.19 7.67 -1.73
CA LEU A 140 18.46 6.94 -2.97
C LEU A 140 17.22 6.17 -3.46
N MET A 141 16.49 5.54 -2.53
CA MET A 141 15.30 4.78 -2.85
C MET A 141 14.09 5.65 -3.24
N ARG A 142 14.05 6.94 -2.88
CA ARG A 142 13.06 7.88 -3.43
C ARG A 142 13.21 8.04 -4.95
N GLY A 143 14.44 8.02 -5.45
CA GLY A 143 14.73 8.09 -6.90
C GLY A 143 14.52 6.76 -7.63
N ASP A 144 14.84 5.64 -6.98
CA ASP A 144 14.60 4.29 -7.49
C ASP A 144 14.20 3.36 -6.34
N PRO A 145 12.89 3.15 -6.13
CA PRO A 145 12.38 2.31 -5.03
C PRO A 145 12.86 0.85 -5.07
N ARG A 146 13.27 0.38 -6.25
CA ARG A 146 13.78 -0.99 -6.44
C ARG A 146 15.30 -1.05 -6.60
N MET A 147 16.03 0.03 -6.36
CA MET A 147 17.50 0.05 -6.48
C MET A 147 18.12 -1.18 -5.79
N PRO A 148 18.98 -1.94 -6.49
CA PRO A 148 19.67 -3.09 -5.91
C PRO A 148 20.55 -2.68 -4.70
N VAL A 149 20.65 -3.57 -3.71
CA VAL A 149 21.48 -3.33 -2.52
C VAL A 149 22.94 -3.08 -2.90
N THR A 150 23.43 -3.75 -3.96
CA THR A 150 24.77 -3.55 -4.52
C THR A 150 25.01 -2.11 -4.98
N ASP A 151 24.00 -1.53 -5.64
CA ASP A 151 24.10 -0.19 -6.22
C ASP A 151 24.00 0.87 -5.13
N ILE A 152 23.11 0.64 -4.12
CA ILE A 152 23.06 1.49 -2.93
C ILE A 152 24.42 1.47 -2.21
N ALA A 153 25.01 0.28 -2.01
CA ALA A 153 26.29 0.11 -1.34
C ALA A 153 27.41 0.84 -2.09
N ALA A 154 27.46 0.71 -3.41
CA ALA A 154 28.44 1.39 -4.24
C ALA A 154 28.26 2.92 -4.20
N LYS A 155 27.03 3.43 -4.26
CA LYS A 155 26.75 4.88 -4.23
C LYS A 155 27.07 5.54 -2.88
N LEU A 156 26.97 4.78 -1.78
CA LEU A 156 27.21 5.29 -0.43
C LEU A 156 28.63 4.98 0.08
N ASP A 157 29.42 4.26 -0.70
CA ASP A 157 30.74 3.73 -0.29
C ASP A 157 30.64 2.95 1.04
N LEU A 158 29.64 2.07 1.14
CA LEU A 158 29.38 1.26 2.32
C LEU A 158 29.49 -0.24 2.00
N PRO A 159 29.92 -1.06 2.97
CA PRO A 159 29.90 -2.52 2.81
C PRO A 159 28.49 -3.02 2.50
N TYR A 160 28.37 -3.92 1.51
CA TYR A 160 27.10 -4.54 1.10
C TYR A 160 26.27 -5.07 2.30
N MET A 161 26.92 -5.77 3.24
CA MET A 161 26.24 -6.32 4.40
C MET A 161 25.67 -5.27 5.34
N THR A 162 26.33 -4.11 5.44
CA THR A 162 25.84 -2.97 6.22
C THR A 162 24.57 -2.42 5.60
N VAL A 163 24.58 -2.13 4.29
CA VAL A 163 23.39 -1.63 3.58
C VAL A 163 22.25 -2.65 3.64
N LYS A 164 22.52 -3.92 3.37
CA LYS A 164 21.52 -4.99 3.43
C LYS A 164 20.85 -5.07 4.80
N ARG A 165 21.66 -5.04 5.88
CA ARG A 165 21.13 -5.08 7.26
C ARG A 165 20.26 -3.88 7.57
N ARG A 166 20.72 -2.66 7.22
CA ARG A 166 19.97 -1.41 7.48
C ARG A 166 18.68 -1.38 6.68
N LEU A 167 18.73 -1.69 5.39
CA LEU A 167 17.55 -1.76 4.53
C LEU A 167 16.52 -2.77 5.06
N ASN A 168 16.97 -3.97 5.47
CA ASN A 168 16.07 -4.97 6.05
C ASN A 168 15.42 -4.47 7.36
N LEU A 169 16.15 -3.72 8.20
CA LEU A 169 15.59 -3.13 9.42
C LEU A 169 14.52 -2.07 9.08
N LEU A 170 14.79 -1.20 8.11
CA LEU A 170 13.82 -0.18 7.66
C LEU A 170 12.53 -0.83 7.14
N LEU A 171 12.65 -1.87 6.32
CA LEU A 171 11.50 -2.61 5.77
C LEU A 171 10.75 -3.40 6.87
N LYS A 172 11.46 -4.12 7.74
CA LYS A 172 10.87 -4.93 8.81
C LYS A 172 10.09 -4.08 9.82
N ASN A 173 10.61 -2.91 10.15
CA ASN A 173 9.96 -1.96 11.07
C ASN A 173 8.93 -1.08 10.36
N ARG A 174 8.62 -1.34 9.08
CA ARG A 174 7.65 -0.58 8.28
C ARG A 174 7.94 0.92 8.22
N LEU A 175 9.21 1.31 8.37
CA LEU A 175 9.64 2.70 8.20
C LEU A 175 9.66 3.11 6.74
N ILE A 176 9.90 2.13 5.87
CA ILE A 176 9.72 2.26 4.44
C ILE A 176 8.99 1.04 3.88
N GLY A 177 8.31 1.24 2.75
CA GLY A 177 7.69 0.18 1.96
C GLY A 177 7.81 0.52 0.47
N VAL A 178 7.75 -0.47 -0.39
CA VAL A 178 7.68 -0.25 -1.83
C VAL A 178 6.35 -0.79 -2.34
N VAL A 179 5.59 0.05 -2.99
CA VAL A 179 4.32 -0.32 -3.61
C VAL A 179 4.44 -0.27 -5.12
N SER A 180 3.83 -1.23 -5.79
CA SER A 180 3.73 -1.26 -7.24
C SER A 180 2.57 -0.37 -7.67
N GLN A 181 2.78 0.46 -8.69
CA GLN A 181 1.74 1.24 -9.32
C GLN A 181 1.14 0.42 -10.46
N ILE A 182 -0.05 -0.09 -10.26
CA ILE A 182 -0.75 -0.97 -11.21
C ILE A 182 -2.00 -0.27 -11.71
N ASP A 183 -2.21 -0.33 -13.02
CA ASP A 183 -3.47 0.03 -13.62
C ASP A 183 -4.50 -1.06 -13.32
N LEU A 184 -5.42 -0.78 -12.40
CA LEU A 184 -6.41 -1.75 -11.96
C LEU A 184 -7.43 -2.06 -13.06
N SER A 185 -7.78 -1.06 -13.87
CA SER A 185 -8.74 -1.22 -14.96
C SER A 185 -8.18 -2.10 -16.09
N GLY A 186 -6.94 -1.81 -16.52
CA GLY A 186 -6.24 -2.62 -17.53
C GLY A 186 -5.82 -3.99 -17.01
N GLY A 187 -5.60 -4.09 -15.70
CA GLY A 187 -5.15 -5.31 -15.04
C GLY A 187 -6.21 -6.40 -14.87
N ASP A 188 -7.50 -6.13 -15.13
CA ASP A 188 -8.62 -7.06 -14.91
C ASP A 188 -8.50 -7.81 -13.56
N VAL A 189 -8.15 -7.06 -12.51
CA VAL A 189 -8.03 -7.52 -11.13
C VAL A 189 -8.94 -6.69 -10.24
N VAL A 190 -9.33 -7.24 -9.11
CA VAL A 190 -10.18 -6.55 -8.14
C VAL A 190 -9.36 -6.29 -6.88
N ILE A 191 -9.20 -5.02 -6.54
CA ILE A 191 -8.74 -4.60 -5.21
C ILE A 191 -9.94 -4.03 -4.47
N TYR A 192 -10.11 -4.44 -3.23
CA TYR A 192 -11.17 -3.94 -2.37
C TYR A 192 -10.63 -3.68 -0.97
N SER A 193 -11.14 -2.66 -0.32
CA SER A 193 -10.85 -2.38 1.08
C SER A 193 -12.00 -2.84 1.96
N ILE A 194 -11.66 -3.26 3.17
CA ILE A 194 -12.62 -3.62 4.20
C ILE A 194 -12.26 -2.86 5.46
N PHE A 195 -13.17 -2.01 5.93
CA PHE A 195 -13.11 -1.45 7.27
C PHE A 195 -13.95 -2.31 8.21
N SER A 196 -13.37 -2.71 9.35
CA SER A 196 -14.03 -3.62 10.29
C SER A 196 -13.59 -3.35 11.72
N HIS A 197 -14.51 -3.49 12.67
CA HIS A 197 -14.24 -3.52 14.10
C HIS A 197 -13.90 -4.94 14.60
N ALA A 198 -14.25 -5.99 13.85
CA ALA A 198 -13.84 -7.38 14.10
C ALA A 198 -12.50 -7.71 13.42
N VAL A 199 -11.52 -6.78 13.50
CA VAL A 199 -10.31 -6.74 12.68
C VAL A 199 -9.46 -8.00 12.75
N ASP A 200 -9.34 -8.63 13.91
CA ASP A 200 -8.53 -9.86 14.07
C ASP A 200 -9.18 -11.06 13.35
N ALA A 201 -10.48 -11.22 13.47
CA ALA A 201 -11.21 -12.29 12.81
C ALA A 201 -11.19 -12.10 11.27
N VAL A 202 -11.42 -10.88 10.80
CA VAL A 202 -11.41 -10.54 9.38
C VAL A 202 -9.99 -10.67 8.80
N THR A 203 -8.96 -10.23 9.53
CA THR A 203 -7.56 -10.40 9.10
C THR A 203 -7.21 -11.87 8.93
N LYS A 204 -7.55 -12.72 9.89
CA LYS A 204 -7.29 -14.15 9.81
C LYS A 204 -8.02 -14.82 8.64
N LEU A 205 -9.26 -14.39 8.40
CA LEU A 205 -10.09 -14.89 7.30
C LEU A 205 -9.53 -14.56 5.92
N LEU A 206 -8.95 -13.36 5.77
CA LEU A 206 -8.48 -12.81 4.50
C LEU A 206 -6.96 -12.80 4.33
N GLU A 207 -6.19 -13.38 5.27
CA GLU A 207 -4.72 -13.39 5.22
C GLU A 207 -4.14 -13.76 3.85
N PRO A 208 -4.64 -14.80 3.14
CA PRO A 208 -4.12 -15.18 1.81
C PRO A 208 -4.35 -14.12 0.73
N GLN A 209 -5.34 -13.25 0.91
CA GLN A 209 -5.76 -12.24 -0.07
C GLN A 209 -5.34 -10.83 0.31
N THR A 210 -4.86 -10.63 1.54
CA THR A 210 -4.49 -9.31 2.05
C THR A 210 -3.19 -8.84 1.39
N ILE A 211 -3.25 -7.65 0.80
CA ILE A 211 -2.09 -6.92 0.29
C ILE A 211 -1.39 -6.26 1.48
N PHE A 212 -2.11 -5.42 2.22
CA PHE A 212 -1.65 -4.80 3.46
C PHE A 212 -2.85 -4.45 4.36
N ALA A 213 -2.58 -4.17 5.63
CA ALA A 213 -3.58 -3.74 6.59
C ALA A 213 -3.03 -2.62 7.47
N ILE A 214 -3.90 -1.65 7.78
CA ILE A 214 -3.69 -0.62 8.79
C ILE A 214 -4.69 -0.90 9.90
N ARG A 215 -4.21 -1.24 11.10
CA ARG A 215 -5.10 -1.68 12.18
C ARG A 215 -4.54 -1.42 13.56
N ASP A 216 -5.44 -1.33 14.52
CA ASP A 216 -5.19 -1.42 15.95
C ASP A 216 -6.00 -2.56 16.58
N SER A 217 -6.19 -2.54 17.91
CA SER A 217 -6.98 -3.53 18.63
C SER A 217 -8.49 -3.35 18.52
N THR A 218 -8.98 -2.24 17.96
CA THR A 218 -10.39 -1.85 17.96
C THR A 218 -11.01 -1.79 16.57
N ALA A 219 -10.19 -1.46 15.57
CA ALA A 219 -10.63 -1.34 14.19
C ALA A 219 -9.45 -1.48 13.21
N GLY A 220 -9.77 -1.62 11.93
CA GLY A 220 -8.75 -1.61 10.88
C GLY A 220 -9.32 -1.58 9.48
N VAL A 221 -8.45 -1.18 8.56
CA VAL A 221 -8.69 -1.23 7.12
C VAL A 221 -7.77 -2.27 6.51
N LEU A 222 -8.33 -3.25 5.81
CA LEU A 222 -7.60 -4.26 5.05
C LEU A 222 -7.75 -3.96 3.56
N PHE A 223 -6.64 -3.96 2.83
CA PHE A 223 -6.64 -3.91 1.38
C PHE A 223 -6.40 -5.31 0.84
N CYS A 224 -7.37 -5.81 0.09
CA CYS A 224 -7.43 -7.19 -0.36
C CYS A 224 -7.45 -7.29 -1.88
N TYR A 225 -6.95 -8.39 -2.39
CA TYR A 225 -6.87 -8.71 -3.80
C TYR A 225 -7.78 -9.87 -4.16
N SER A 226 -8.39 -9.79 -5.32
CA SER A 226 -9.07 -10.93 -5.96
C SER A 226 -8.79 -10.96 -7.47
N GLU A 227 -8.66 -12.14 -8.02
CA GLU A 227 -8.43 -12.34 -9.45
C GLU A 227 -9.66 -11.95 -10.32
N ASN A 228 -10.85 -11.83 -9.69
CA ASN A 228 -12.10 -11.48 -10.37
C ASN A 228 -13.18 -11.07 -9.36
N LEU A 229 -14.28 -10.51 -9.88
CA LEU A 229 -15.41 -10.07 -9.07
C LEU A 229 -16.11 -11.21 -8.30
N LYS A 230 -16.15 -12.44 -8.85
CA LYS A 230 -16.76 -13.59 -8.17
C LYS A 230 -16.00 -13.93 -6.89
N GLY A 231 -14.67 -14.04 -6.96
CA GLY A 231 -13.83 -14.29 -5.81
C GLY A 231 -13.89 -13.17 -4.77
N ALA A 232 -13.95 -11.90 -5.20
CA ALA A 232 -14.16 -10.78 -4.32
C ALA A 232 -15.49 -10.89 -3.57
N ARG A 233 -16.60 -11.15 -4.29
CA ARG A 233 -17.93 -11.36 -3.70
C ARG A 233 -17.95 -12.48 -2.66
N GLU A 234 -17.34 -13.63 -2.97
CA GLU A 234 -17.27 -14.77 -2.03
C GLU A 234 -16.50 -14.40 -0.76
N SER A 235 -15.41 -13.67 -0.88
CA SER A 235 -14.62 -13.19 0.26
C SER A 235 -15.37 -12.16 1.09
N ILE A 236 -16.03 -11.19 0.46
CA ILE A 236 -16.88 -10.20 1.12
C ILE A 236 -18.05 -10.88 1.86
N SER A 237 -18.69 -11.89 1.24
CA SER A 237 -19.76 -12.64 1.88
C SER A 237 -19.29 -13.34 3.16
N ARG A 238 -18.09 -13.92 3.15
CA ARG A 238 -17.47 -14.52 4.34
C ARG A 238 -17.18 -13.48 5.41
N VAL A 239 -16.70 -12.29 5.04
CA VAL A 239 -16.49 -11.20 6.00
C VAL A 239 -17.79 -10.80 6.67
N ARG A 240 -18.84 -10.58 5.89
CA ARG A 240 -20.15 -10.19 6.43
C ARG A 240 -20.80 -11.24 7.33
N SER A 241 -20.39 -12.52 7.24
CA SER A 241 -20.83 -13.55 8.20
C SER A 241 -20.12 -13.43 9.56
N VAL A 242 -19.01 -12.71 9.65
CA VAL A 242 -18.23 -12.47 10.88
C VAL A 242 -18.48 -11.06 11.42
N ASP A 243 -18.61 -10.09 10.51
CA ASP A 243 -18.90 -8.69 10.81
C ASP A 243 -19.90 -8.16 9.76
N SER A 244 -21.19 -8.12 10.14
CA SER A 244 -22.27 -7.65 9.26
C SER A 244 -22.14 -6.17 8.91
N ASP A 245 -21.50 -5.41 9.77
CA ASP A 245 -21.36 -3.95 9.67
C ASP A 245 -20.05 -3.52 9.00
N ALA A 246 -19.27 -4.50 8.52
CA ALA A 246 -18.04 -4.21 7.79
C ALA A 246 -18.32 -3.39 6.52
N ASP A 247 -17.68 -2.23 6.42
CA ASP A 247 -17.72 -1.40 5.22
C ASP A 247 -16.77 -1.95 4.16
N VAL A 248 -17.27 -2.11 2.95
CA VAL A 248 -16.53 -2.66 1.82
C VAL A 248 -16.57 -1.68 0.66
N MET A 249 -15.39 -1.38 0.11
CA MET A 249 -15.25 -0.49 -1.04
C MET A 249 -14.38 -1.15 -2.10
N VAL A 250 -14.77 -1.07 -3.37
CA VAL A 250 -14.02 -1.61 -4.50
C VAL A 250 -13.20 -0.51 -5.15
N LEU A 251 -11.88 -0.68 -5.16
CA LEU A 251 -10.94 0.30 -5.69
C LEU A 251 -10.84 0.19 -7.22
N TYR A 252 -10.82 1.34 -7.90
CA TYR A 252 -10.48 1.40 -9.32
C TYR A 252 -9.23 2.24 -9.61
N GLU A 253 -8.78 3.06 -8.63
CA GLU A 253 -7.56 3.85 -8.74
C GLU A 253 -6.95 4.08 -7.36
N TYR A 254 -5.62 4.13 -7.29
CA TYR A 254 -4.89 4.56 -6.09
C TYR A 254 -3.63 5.32 -6.48
N GLN A 255 -3.23 6.27 -5.64
CA GLN A 255 -2.04 7.07 -5.81
C GLN A 255 -1.40 7.41 -4.46
N PHE A 256 -0.08 7.30 -4.40
CA PHE A 256 0.71 7.73 -3.24
C PHE A 256 1.52 8.97 -3.63
N PHE A 257 1.53 9.96 -2.74
CA PHE A 257 2.34 11.17 -2.85
C PHE A 257 3.48 11.10 -1.83
N THR A 258 4.71 11.18 -2.31
CA THR A 258 5.93 10.99 -1.50
C THR A 258 6.78 12.25 -1.51
#